data_72b8e6ed8c0c3fe581cafe48b0fe6e69
#
_entry.id   72b8e6ed8c0c3fe581cafe48b0fe6e69
#
_cell.length_a   1.000
_cell.length_b   1.000
_cell.length_c   1.000
_cell.angle_alpha   90.00
_cell.angle_beta   90.00
_cell.angle_gamma   90.00
#
_symmetry.space_group_name_H-M   'P 1'
#
loop_
_entity.id
_entity.type
_entity.pdbx_description
1 polymer ?
#
loop_
_entity_poly.entity_id
_entity_poly.type
_entity_poly.pdbx_seq_one_letter_code
_entity_poly.pdbx_strand_id
1 'polypeptide(L)'
;DVCSSDLKLYALRDVTATVGCIPLIASSIMSKKLAAGSDAILLDVTMGSGAFMKNLDEAVELARLMVSIGTAHGRKVAALITDMDTPLGYNIGNSLEVAESMAVLQGKGPADLTEVCLQLASNMLYLAGKGEMAACRAMAEQVIADGSAFEICCKMFAAQGGDTSVLRDASLFRKAKYAHDICAPADGYIVQNDVERIGNASVLLGAGRIKK
;
A
#
# COMPACT_ATOMS: atom_id res chain seq x y z
N ASP A 1 -20.32 5.17 13.91
CA ASP A 1 -19.01 5.20 13.23
C ASP A 1 -19.10 4.41 11.93
N VAL A 2 -18.78 5.09 10.78
CA VAL A 2 -18.85 4.49 9.43
C VAL A 2 -17.96 3.26 9.31
N CYS A 3 -16.77 3.29 9.92
CA CYS A 3 -15.84 2.15 9.89
C CYS A 3 -16.40 0.93 10.62
N SER A 4 -17.05 1.09 11.77
CA SER A 4 -17.65 -0.02 12.52
C SER A 4 -18.82 -0.65 11.77
N SER A 5 -19.63 0.16 11.09
CA SER A 5 -20.73 -0.33 10.25
C SER A 5 -20.22 -1.06 9.00
N ASP A 6 -19.17 -0.52 8.35
CA ASP A 6 -18.54 -1.15 7.20
C ASP A 6 -17.90 -2.50 7.57
N LEU A 7 -17.23 -2.60 8.72
CA LEU A 7 -16.65 -3.87 9.19
C LEU A 7 -17.72 -4.95 9.41
N LYS A 8 -18.88 -4.59 9.95
CA LYS A 8 -20.01 -5.54 10.11
C LYS A 8 -20.58 -6.00 8.77
N LEU A 9 -20.74 -5.07 7.82
CA LEU A 9 -21.16 -5.39 6.46
C LEU A 9 -20.12 -6.26 5.73
N TYR A 10 -18.83 -5.97 5.92
CA TYR A 10 -17.76 -6.75 5.33
C TYR A 10 -17.74 -8.19 5.88
N ALA A 11 -17.92 -8.37 7.18
CA ALA A 11 -18.04 -9.71 7.79
C ALA A 11 -19.22 -10.49 7.23
N LEU A 12 -20.34 -9.83 6.96
CA LEU A 12 -21.49 -10.47 6.28
C LEU A 12 -21.17 -10.86 4.83
N ARG A 13 -20.44 -10.01 4.10
CA ARG A 13 -20.01 -10.31 2.73
C ARG A 13 -19.10 -11.54 2.66
N ASP A 14 -18.26 -11.75 3.66
CA ASP A 14 -17.37 -12.91 3.73
C ASP A 14 -18.17 -14.23 3.72
N VAL A 15 -19.21 -14.31 4.56
CA VAL A 15 -20.06 -15.53 4.64
C VAL A 15 -21.05 -15.69 3.48
N THR A 16 -21.29 -14.64 2.71
CA THR A 16 -22.20 -14.68 1.54
C THR A 16 -21.47 -14.81 0.20
N ALA A 17 -20.14 -14.99 0.22
CA ALA A 17 -19.27 -15.09 -0.96
C ALA A 17 -19.37 -13.86 -1.90
N THR A 18 -19.64 -12.66 -1.36
CA THR A 18 -19.76 -11.42 -2.13
C THR A 18 -18.56 -10.48 -1.97
N VAL A 19 -17.46 -10.96 -1.36
CA VAL A 19 -16.23 -10.16 -1.15
C VAL A 19 -15.64 -9.69 -2.48
N GLY A 20 -15.63 -10.55 -3.50
CA GLY A 20 -15.12 -10.23 -4.85
C GLY A 20 -16.07 -9.42 -5.74
N CYS A 21 -17.22 -8.98 -5.26
CA CYS A 21 -18.18 -8.20 -6.05
C CYS A 21 -17.69 -6.75 -6.24
N ILE A 22 -17.26 -6.39 -7.45
CA ILE A 22 -16.67 -5.09 -7.79
C ILE A 22 -17.51 -3.90 -7.31
N PRO A 23 -18.83 -3.82 -7.57
CA PRO A 23 -19.65 -2.71 -7.07
C PRO A 23 -19.66 -2.59 -5.54
N LEU A 24 -19.64 -3.70 -4.82
CA LEU A 24 -19.62 -3.70 -3.35
C LEU A 24 -18.21 -3.31 -2.81
N ILE A 25 -17.14 -3.69 -3.50
CA ILE A 25 -15.78 -3.24 -3.18
C ILE A 25 -15.71 -1.72 -3.34
N ALA A 26 -16.13 -1.20 -4.49
CA ALA A 26 -16.10 0.23 -4.79
C ALA A 26 -16.92 1.04 -3.76
N SER A 27 -18.12 0.59 -3.44
CA SER A 27 -19.01 1.22 -2.46
C SER A 27 -18.37 1.26 -1.06
N SER A 28 -17.83 0.13 -0.59
CA SER A 28 -17.16 0.03 0.72
C SER A 28 -15.94 0.93 0.83
N ILE A 29 -15.11 1.02 -0.20
CA ILE A 29 -13.93 1.88 -0.22
C ILE A 29 -14.35 3.34 -0.24
N MET A 30 -15.20 3.72 -1.19
CA MET A 30 -15.54 5.12 -1.43
C MET A 30 -16.40 5.73 -0.32
N SER A 31 -17.30 4.97 0.31
CA SER A 31 -18.08 5.46 1.46
C SER A 31 -17.19 5.96 2.59
N LYS A 32 -16.11 5.26 2.91
CA LYS A 32 -15.15 5.65 3.95
C LYS A 32 -14.36 6.91 3.55
N LYS A 33 -13.91 6.98 2.30
CA LYS A 33 -13.17 8.14 1.78
C LYS A 33 -14.03 9.41 1.76
N LEU A 34 -15.27 9.28 1.34
CA LEU A 34 -16.23 10.39 1.32
C LEU A 34 -16.61 10.83 2.74
N ALA A 35 -16.85 9.88 3.64
CA ALA A 35 -17.17 10.16 5.04
C ALA A 35 -16.01 10.84 5.78
N ALA A 36 -14.75 10.55 5.42
CA ALA A 36 -13.58 11.23 5.96
C ALA A 36 -13.47 12.71 5.53
N GLY A 37 -14.25 13.14 4.53
CA GLY A 37 -14.31 14.53 4.10
C GLY A 37 -13.13 14.97 3.22
N SER A 38 -12.41 14.03 2.60
CA SER A 38 -11.26 14.34 1.73
C SER A 38 -11.67 15.17 0.51
N ASP A 39 -10.94 16.23 0.19
CA ASP A 39 -11.18 17.07 -0.99
C ASP A 39 -10.72 16.42 -2.28
N ALA A 40 -9.64 15.64 -2.20
CA ALA A 40 -9.08 14.87 -3.30
C ALA A 40 -8.75 13.46 -2.83
N ILE A 41 -8.91 12.48 -3.71
CA ILE A 41 -8.70 11.07 -3.42
C ILE A 41 -7.82 10.48 -4.51
N LEU A 42 -6.70 9.91 -4.13
CA LEU A 42 -5.90 9.04 -5.00
C LEU A 42 -6.10 7.59 -4.55
N LEU A 43 -6.37 6.73 -5.51
CA LEU A 43 -6.59 5.30 -5.29
C LEU A 43 -5.41 4.53 -5.88
N ASP A 44 -4.86 3.61 -5.12
CA ASP A 44 -3.99 2.56 -5.61
C ASP A 44 -4.83 1.29 -5.79
N VAL A 45 -4.96 0.84 -7.03
CA VAL A 45 -5.74 -0.34 -7.41
C VAL A 45 -4.79 -1.43 -7.86
N THR A 46 -4.53 -2.37 -6.96
CA THR A 46 -3.62 -3.47 -7.21
C THR A 46 -4.26 -4.56 -8.08
N MET A 47 -3.51 -5.15 -9.00
CA MET A 47 -3.90 -6.31 -9.79
C MET A 47 -2.83 -7.39 -9.75
N GLY A 48 -3.22 -8.65 -9.94
CA GLY A 48 -2.31 -9.79 -9.98
C GLY A 48 -2.60 -10.88 -8.95
N SER A 49 -1.69 -11.82 -8.79
CA SER A 49 -1.87 -13.00 -7.94
C SER A 49 -2.11 -12.67 -6.47
N GLY A 50 -1.51 -11.58 -5.97
CA GLY A 50 -1.67 -11.10 -4.60
C GLY A 50 -2.87 -10.18 -4.38
N ALA A 51 -3.56 -9.75 -5.44
CA ALA A 51 -4.65 -8.79 -5.38
C ALA A 51 -6.03 -9.44 -5.49
N PHE A 52 -7.09 -8.67 -5.16
CA PHE A 52 -8.48 -9.10 -5.45
C PHE A 52 -8.75 -9.12 -6.96
N MET A 53 -8.30 -8.10 -7.68
CA MET A 53 -8.41 -8.03 -9.14
C MET A 53 -7.31 -8.88 -9.75
N LYS A 54 -7.68 -9.90 -10.51
CA LYS A 54 -6.71 -10.87 -11.03
C LYS A 54 -6.15 -10.46 -12.40
N ASN A 55 -6.77 -9.51 -13.07
CA ASN A 55 -6.36 -9.01 -14.39
C ASN A 55 -6.59 -7.50 -14.51
N LEU A 56 -6.01 -6.93 -15.57
CA LEU A 56 -6.08 -5.50 -15.85
C LEU A 56 -7.51 -5.00 -16.08
N ASP A 57 -8.34 -5.78 -16.76
CA ASP A 57 -9.71 -5.35 -17.09
C ASP A 57 -10.57 -5.18 -15.85
N GLU A 58 -10.50 -6.12 -14.90
CA GLU A 58 -11.18 -6.02 -13.60
C GLU A 58 -10.66 -4.82 -12.78
N ALA A 59 -9.34 -4.59 -12.77
CA ALA A 59 -8.76 -3.45 -12.06
C ALA A 59 -9.19 -2.12 -12.67
N VAL A 60 -9.25 -2.02 -13.99
CA VAL A 60 -9.74 -0.83 -14.71
C VAL A 60 -11.22 -0.60 -14.43
N GLU A 61 -12.04 -1.65 -14.42
CA GLU A 61 -13.48 -1.55 -14.10
C GLU A 61 -13.66 -1.01 -12.68
N LEU A 62 -12.97 -1.59 -11.69
CA LEU A 62 -13.02 -1.13 -10.31
C LEU A 62 -12.55 0.33 -10.18
N ALA A 63 -11.42 0.69 -10.79
CA ALA A 63 -10.87 2.04 -10.78
C ALA A 63 -11.87 3.06 -11.36
N ARG A 64 -12.45 2.77 -12.53
CA ARG A 64 -13.45 3.64 -13.17
C ARG A 64 -14.69 3.84 -12.31
N LEU A 65 -15.18 2.77 -11.69
CA LEU A 65 -16.33 2.84 -10.81
C LEU A 65 -16.06 3.71 -9.58
N MET A 66 -14.92 3.53 -8.93
CA MET A 66 -14.55 4.34 -7.77
C MET A 66 -14.33 5.83 -8.13
N VAL A 67 -13.66 6.10 -9.26
CA VAL A 67 -13.48 7.48 -9.77
C VAL A 67 -14.85 8.11 -10.06
N SER A 68 -15.76 7.38 -10.70
CA SER A 68 -17.13 7.86 -10.99
C SER A 68 -17.90 8.20 -9.72
N ILE A 69 -17.86 7.34 -8.69
CA ILE A 69 -18.52 7.60 -7.41
C ILE A 69 -17.97 8.88 -6.77
N GLY A 70 -16.66 9.04 -6.70
CA GLY A 70 -16.07 10.21 -6.06
C GLY A 70 -16.32 11.51 -6.83
N THR A 71 -16.24 11.45 -8.16
CA THR A 71 -16.53 12.60 -9.04
C THR A 71 -18.00 13.02 -8.93
N ALA A 72 -18.95 12.08 -8.88
CA ALA A 72 -20.36 12.35 -8.68
C ALA A 72 -20.65 13.07 -7.33
N HIS A 73 -19.76 12.88 -6.34
CA HIS A 73 -19.81 13.59 -5.05
C HIS A 73 -18.95 14.86 -5.01
N GLY A 74 -18.53 15.39 -6.16
CA GLY A 74 -17.79 16.63 -6.28
C GLY A 74 -16.32 16.56 -5.80
N ARG A 75 -15.75 15.36 -5.71
CA ARG A 75 -14.35 15.16 -5.30
C ARG A 75 -13.44 15.03 -6.53
N LYS A 76 -12.20 15.48 -6.38
CA LYS A 76 -11.14 15.18 -7.35
C LYS A 76 -10.65 13.76 -7.09
N VAL A 77 -10.82 12.85 -8.05
CA VAL A 77 -10.41 11.46 -7.87
C VAL A 77 -9.55 11.00 -9.03
N ALA A 78 -8.46 10.34 -8.73
CA ALA A 78 -7.62 9.62 -9.67
C ALA A 78 -7.32 8.21 -9.15
N ALA A 79 -6.96 7.31 -10.04
CA ALA A 79 -6.53 5.96 -9.69
C ALA A 79 -5.25 5.62 -10.45
N LEU A 80 -4.34 4.93 -9.75
CA LEU A 80 -3.20 4.23 -10.33
C LEU A 80 -3.48 2.74 -10.26
N ILE A 81 -3.07 2.01 -11.29
CA ILE A 81 -3.11 0.54 -11.28
C ILE A 81 -1.68 0.06 -11.11
N THR A 82 -1.46 -0.77 -10.10
CA THR A 82 -0.15 -1.30 -9.75
C THR A 82 -0.13 -2.81 -9.83
N ASP A 83 1.03 -3.36 -10.22
CA ASP A 83 1.23 -4.79 -10.33
C ASP A 83 1.47 -5.44 -8.97
N MET A 84 0.80 -6.57 -8.73
CA MET A 84 0.93 -7.40 -7.54
C MET A 84 1.15 -8.88 -7.90
N ASP A 85 1.75 -9.15 -9.08
CA ASP A 85 2.24 -10.48 -9.46
C ASP A 85 3.63 -10.78 -8.90
N THR A 86 4.31 -9.74 -8.41
CA THR A 86 5.53 -9.85 -7.61
C THR A 86 5.38 -9.07 -6.32
N PRO A 87 5.99 -9.52 -5.21
CA PRO A 87 6.05 -8.71 -4.00
C PRO A 87 6.75 -7.38 -4.30
N LEU A 88 6.21 -6.28 -3.77
CA LEU A 88 6.81 -4.96 -3.90
C LEU A 88 7.94 -4.82 -2.88
N GLY A 89 9.13 -4.43 -3.34
CA GLY A 89 10.34 -4.41 -2.51
C GLY A 89 10.88 -5.81 -2.21
N TYR A 90 11.71 -5.92 -1.19
CA TYR A 90 12.43 -7.17 -0.85
C TYR A 90 11.95 -7.81 0.45
N ASN A 91 11.25 -7.07 1.29
CA ASN A 91 10.86 -7.51 2.62
C ASN A 91 9.37 -7.80 2.70
N ILE A 92 9.02 -8.88 3.39
CA ILE A 92 7.63 -9.29 3.59
C ILE A 92 7.43 -9.61 5.07
N GLY A 93 6.57 -8.84 5.73
CA GLY A 93 6.25 -8.95 7.15
C GLY A 93 6.44 -7.64 7.91
N ASN A 94 5.60 -7.40 8.91
CA ASN A 94 5.36 -6.10 9.53
C ASN A 94 6.62 -5.25 9.83
N SER A 95 7.53 -5.74 10.68
CA SER A 95 8.71 -4.95 11.07
C SER A 95 9.75 -4.81 9.94
N LEU A 96 9.83 -5.81 9.07
CA LEU A 96 10.73 -5.79 7.92
C LEU A 96 10.27 -4.76 6.89
N GLU A 97 8.97 -4.71 6.60
CA GLU A 97 8.38 -3.73 5.69
C GLU A 97 8.47 -2.30 6.23
N VAL A 98 8.31 -2.11 7.55
CA VAL A 98 8.53 -0.79 8.17
C VAL A 98 9.98 -0.36 8.03
N ALA A 99 10.94 -1.26 8.27
CA ALA A 99 12.36 -0.95 8.11
C ALA A 99 12.70 -0.60 6.65
N GLU A 100 12.13 -1.30 5.68
CA GLU A 100 12.30 -1.02 4.25
C GLU A 100 11.65 0.31 3.84
N SER A 101 10.46 0.61 4.36
CA SER A 101 9.82 1.91 4.15
C SER A 101 10.67 3.07 4.69
N MET A 102 11.32 2.87 5.86
CA MET A 102 12.26 3.87 6.38
C MET A 102 13.49 4.01 5.49
N ALA A 103 13.98 2.92 4.88
CA ALA A 103 15.08 2.98 3.92
C ALA A 103 14.66 3.76 2.65
N VAL A 104 13.43 3.59 2.15
CA VAL A 104 12.90 4.41 1.04
C VAL A 104 12.93 5.90 1.38
N LEU A 105 12.42 6.28 2.56
CA LEU A 105 12.41 7.67 3.01
C LEU A 105 13.81 8.27 3.25
N GLN A 106 14.82 7.41 3.35
CA GLN A 106 16.25 7.80 3.44
C GLN A 106 16.98 7.71 2.09
N GLY A 107 16.28 7.44 1.00
CA GLY A 107 16.86 7.30 -0.34
C GLY A 107 17.68 6.01 -0.54
N LYS A 108 17.44 4.97 0.27
CA LYS A 108 18.17 3.69 0.27
C LYS A 108 17.27 2.46 0.01
N GLY A 109 16.00 2.70 -0.30
CA GLY A 109 15.05 1.62 -0.52
C GLY A 109 15.17 0.95 -1.89
N PRO A 110 14.42 -0.15 -2.10
CA PRO A 110 14.28 -0.80 -3.40
C PRO A 110 13.75 0.17 -4.46
N ALA A 111 14.21 0.01 -5.69
CA ALA A 111 13.85 0.93 -6.78
C ALA A 111 12.36 0.86 -7.15
N ASP A 112 11.79 -0.33 -7.19
CA ASP A 112 10.38 -0.59 -7.47
C ASP A 112 9.45 0.05 -6.43
N LEU A 113 9.71 -0.20 -5.14
CA LEU A 113 8.96 0.39 -4.02
C LEU A 113 9.09 1.92 -4.02
N THR A 114 10.31 2.43 -4.23
CA THR A 114 10.56 3.87 -4.31
C THR A 114 9.76 4.50 -5.46
N GLU A 115 9.74 3.86 -6.63
CA GLU A 115 9.01 4.37 -7.79
C GLU A 115 7.50 4.41 -7.53
N VAL A 116 6.90 3.37 -6.98
CA VAL A 116 5.47 3.36 -6.63
C VAL A 116 5.16 4.48 -5.63
N CYS A 117 5.97 4.65 -4.59
CA CYS A 117 5.80 5.72 -3.60
C CYS A 117 5.88 7.11 -4.25
N LEU A 118 6.84 7.33 -5.15
CA LEU A 118 7.00 8.60 -5.85
C LEU A 118 5.85 8.88 -6.83
N GLN A 119 5.34 7.87 -7.53
CA GLN A 119 4.16 8.00 -8.39
C GLN A 119 2.93 8.40 -7.57
N LEU A 120 2.67 7.73 -6.45
CA LEU A 120 1.56 8.07 -5.57
C LEU A 120 1.71 9.49 -5.00
N ALA A 121 2.88 9.84 -4.46
CA ALA A 121 3.12 11.17 -3.89
C ALA A 121 2.98 12.29 -4.93
N SER A 122 3.52 12.10 -6.14
CA SER A 122 3.43 13.07 -7.23
C SER A 122 1.98 13.31 -7.66
N ASN A 123 1.20 12.24 -7.79
CA ASN A 123 -0.22 12.34 -8.14
C ASN A 123 -1.05 12.99 -7.01
N MET A 124 -0.72 12.73 -5.74
CA MET A 124 -1.37 13.43 -4.61
C MET A 124 -1.08 14.93 -4.65
N LEU A 125 0.17 15.34 -4.90
CA LEU A 125 0.55 16.74 -5.05
C LEU A 125 -0.14 17.39 -6.24
N TYR A 126 -0.23 16.71 -7.37
CA TYR A 126 -0.94 17.19 -8.56
C TYR A 126 -2.43 17.41 -8.29
N LEU A 127 -3.12 16.45 -7.68
CA LEU A 127 -4.53 16.57 -7.29
C LEU A 127 -4.75 17.72 -6.29
N ALA A 128 -3.77 17.99 -5.43
CA ALA A 128 -3.77 19.12 -4.50
C ALA A 128 -3.44 20.46 -5.17
N GLY A 129 -3.20 20.50 -6.49
CA GLY A 129 -2.94 21.73 -7.25
C GLY A 129 -1.57 22.36 -6.96
N LYS A 130 -0.57 21.55 -6.61
CA LYS A 130 0.79 22.03 -6.28
C LYS A 130 1.65 22.36 -7.50
N GLY A 131 1.20 22.00 -8.71
CA GLY A 131 1.87 22.28 -9.96
C GLY A 131 1.63 21.19 -11.01
N GLU A 132 2.36 21.28 -12.10
CA GLU A 132 2.36 20.24 -13.13
C GLU A 132 3.03 18.96 -12.64
N MET A 133 2.73 17.81 -13.25
CA MET A 133 3.18 16.49 -12.79
C MET A 133 4.70 16.39 -12.61
N ALA A 134 5.49 16.94 -13.55
CA ALA A 134 6.95 16.93 -13.44
C ALA A 134 7.45 17.73 -12.23
N ALA A 135 6.84 18.86 -11.92
CA ALA A 135 7.17 19.65 -10.74
C ALA A 135 6.75 18.92 -9.46
N CYS A 136 5.59 18.28 -9.44
CA CYS A 136 5.13 17.47 -8.31
C CYS A 136 6.07 16.27 -8.07
N ARG A 137 6.56 15.64 -9.13
CA ARG A 137 7.56 14.57 -9.03
C ARG A 137 8.86 15.07 -8.41
N ALA A 138 9.38 16.18 -8.89
CA ALA A 138 10.59 16.79 -8.33
C ALA A 138 10.43 17.17 -6.85
N MET A 139 9.25 17.67 -6.43
CA MET A 139 8.97 17.93 -5.02
C MET A 139 9.00 16.67 -4.18
N ALA A 140 8.42 15.56 -4.65
CA ALA A 140 8.42 14.29 -3.94
C ALA A 140 9.85 13.71 -3.81
N GLU A 141 10.65 13.79 -4.86
CA GLU A 141 12.06 13.37 -4.84
C GLU A 141 12.90 14.24 -3.90
N GLN A 142 12.66 15.55 -3.88
CA GLN A 142 13.40 16.50 -3.04
C GLN A 142 13.23 16.20 -1.56
N VAL A 143 12.02 15.91 -1.07
CA VAL A 143 11.79 15.64 0.36
C VAL A 143 12.37 14.30 0.83
N ILE A 144 12.62 13.37 -0.08
CA ILE A 144 13.41 12.17 0.20
C ILE A 144 14.91 12.54 0.27
N ALA A 145 15.39 13.29 -0.72
CA ALA A 145 16.81 13.66 -0.84
C ALA A 145 17.30 14.50 0.34
N ASP A 146 16.49 15.44 0.85
CA ASP A 146 16.83 16.29 1.99
C ASP A 146 16.50 15.68 3.36
N GLY A 147 15.86 14.50 3.38
CA GLY A 147 15.50 13.77 4.60
C GLY A 147 14.25 14.30 5.33
N SER A 148 13.62 15.35 4.83
CA SER A 148 12.44 15.93 5.49
C SER A 148 11.25 14.98 5.55
N ALA A 149 11.06 14.13 4.52
CA ALA A 149 10.04 13.09 4.51
C ALA A 149 10.23 12.08 5.66
N PHE A 150 11.46 11.64 5.90
CA PHE A 150 11.79 10.75 7.01
C PHE A 150 11.49 11.39 8.37
N GLU A 151 11.87 12.66 8.57
CA GLU A 151 11.60 13.37 9.82
C GLU A 151 10.10 13.60 10.06
N ILE A 152 9.31 13.86 9.03
CA ILE A 152 7.84 13.95 9.15
C ILE A 152 7.24 12.59 9.51
N CYS A 153 7.73 11.51 8.93
CA CYS A 153 7.31 10.15 9.29
C CYS A 153 7.60 9.86 10.78
N CYS A 154 8.79 10.18 11.27
CA CYS A 154 9.11 10.04 12.69
C CYS A 154 8.17 10.86 13.59
N LYS A 155 7.89 12.12 13.22
CA LYS A 155 6.93 12.97 13.96
C LYS A 155 5.52 12.37 13.98
N MET A 156 5.06 11.79 12.87
CA MET A 156 3.76 11.13 12.80
C MET A 156 3.66 9.94 13.76
N PHE A 157 4.70 9.09 13.80
CA PHE A 157 4.74 7.96 14.73
C PHE A 157 4.80 8.42 16.19
N ALA A 158 5.62 9.43 16.51
CA ALA A 158 5.70 10.00 17.85
C ALA A 158 4.36 10.59 18.31
N ALA A 159 3.65 11.30 17.44
CA ALA A 159 2.33 11.87 17.74
C ALA A 159 1.27 10.82 18.06
N GLN A 160 1.45 9.58 17.59
CA GLN A 160 0.60 8.43 17.90
C GLN A 160 1.11 7.61 19.11
N GLY A 161 2.13 8.09 19.82
CA GLY A 161 2.71 7.41 20.98
C GLY A 161 3.69 6.29 20.63
N GLY A 162 4.15 6.20 19.37
CA GLY A 162 5.13 5.21 18.94
C GLY A 162 6.56 5.58 19.36
N ASP A 163 7.36 4.54 19.62
CA ASP A 163 8.81 4.71 19.82
C ASP A 163 9.50 4.90 18.46
N THR A 164 10.06 6.07 18.23
CA THR A 164 10.73 6.42 16.98
C THR A 164 12.20 5.99 16.92
N SER A 165 12.76 5.47 18.00
CA SER A 165 14.14 4.96 18.00
C SER A 165 14.34 3.84 17.01
N VAL A 166 13.34 2.92 16.90
CA VAL A 166 13.34 1.81 15.96
C VAL A 166 13.27 2.24 14.49
N LEU A 167 12.68 3.41 14.21
CA LEU A 167 12.62 3.97 12.86
C LEU A 167 13.98 4.54 12.43
N ARG A 168 14.75 5.04 13.39
CA ARG A 168 16.09 5.61 13.16
C ARG A 168 17.16 4.52 13.13
N ASP A 169 16.94 3.43 13.87
CA ASP A 169 17.83 2.27 13.93
C ASP A 169 17.02 0.97 13.83
N ALA A 170 16.93 0.43 12.61
CA ALA A 170 16.23 -0.81 12.34
C ALA A 170 16.81 -2.03 13.08
N SER A 171 18.03 -1.95 13.62
CA SER A 171 18.61 -3.03 14.43
C SER A 171 17.88 -3.24 15.75
N LEU A 172 17.14 -2.24 16.22
CA LEU A 172 16.32 -2.28 17.44
C LEU A 172 15.00 -3.03 17.26
N PHE A 173 14.57 -3.30 16.03
CA PHE A 173 13.42 -4.17 15.80
C PHE A 173 13.70 -5.58 16.32
N ARG A 174 12.65 -6.19 16.89
CA ARG A 174 12.73 -7.58 17.33
C ARG A 174 13.07 -8.48 16.16
N LYS A 175 14.18 -9.22 16.25
CA LYS A 175 14.64 -10.15 15.22
C LYS A 175 14.00 -11.53 15.40
N ALA A 176 13.81 -12.23 14.28
CA ALA A 176 13.44 -13.63 14.30
C ALA A 176 14.53 -14.45 14.99
N LYS A 177 14.09 -15.46 15.76
CA LYS A 177 15.02 -16.36 16.48
C LYS A 177 15.77 -17.30 15.53
N TYR A 178 15.15 -17.66 14.42
CA TYR A 178 15.70 -18.55 13.42
C TYR A 178 15.60 -17.92 12.04
N ALA A 179 16.57 -18.20 11.20
CA ALA A 179 16.56 -17.88 9.77
C ALA A 179 16.86 -19.18 9.00
N HIS A 180 16.23 -19.34 7.85
CA HIS A 180 16.45 -20.46 6.96
C HIS A 180 16.49 -19.98 5.52
N ASP A 181 17.59 -20.26 4.83
CA ASP A 181 17.77 -19.89 3.44
C ASP A 181 17.10 -20.93 2.53
N ILE A 182 16.29 -20.48 1.61
CA ILE A 182 15.70 -21.30 0.55
C ILE A 182 16.44 -20.96 -0.74
N CYS A 183 17.35 -21.85 -1.14
CA CYS A 183 18.14 -21.66 -2.36
C CYS A 183 17.40 -22.20 -3.58
N ALA A 184 17.61 -21.56 -4.73
CA ALA A 184 17.19 -22.11 -6.01
C ALA A 184 17.90 -23.45 -6.27
N PRO A 185 17.19 -24.48 -6.78
CA PRO A 185 17.79 -25.79 -7.05
C PRO A 185 18.72 -25.80 -8.26
N ALA A 186 18.64 -24.79 -9.12
CA ALA A 186 19.46 -24.61 -10.32
C ALA A 186 19.49 -23.14 -10.73
N ASP A 187 20.44 -22.80 -11.61
CA ASP A 187 20.47 -21.48 -12.26
C ASP A 187 19.26 -21.32 -13.18
N GLY A 188 18.66 -20.14 -13.19
CA GLY A 188 17.47 -19.86 -14.00
C GLY A 188 16.86 -18.49 -13.71
N TYR A 189 15.65 -18.28 -14.22
CA TYR A 189 14.86 -17.08 -14.01
C TYR A 189 13.56 -17.43 -13.29
N ILE A 190 13.15 -16.57 -12.38
CA ILE A 190 11.81 -16.66 -11.77
C ILE A 190 10.80 -16.21 -12.84
N VAL A 191 9.92 -17.12 -13.24
CA VAL A 191 8.91 -16.85 -14.27
C VAL A 191 7.53 -16.55 -13.69
N GLN A 192 7.31 -16.91 -12.42
CA GLN A 192 6.05 -16.67 -11.73
C GLN A 192 6.25 -16.63 -10.22
N ASN A 193 5.58 -15.71 -9.56
CA ASN A 193 5.41 -15.66 -8.11
C ASN A 193 3.93 -15.87 -7.76
N ASP A 194 3.66 -16.56 -6.66
CA ASP A 194 2.34 -16.60 -6.04
C ASP A 194 2.39 -15.72 -4.79
N VAL A 195 2.09 -14.44 -4.97
CA VAL A 195 2.22 -13.40 -3.93
C VAL A 195 1.28 -13.68 -2.75
N GLU A 196 0.09 -14.25 -3.00
CA GLU A 196 -0.85 -14.62 -1.94
C GLU A 196 -0.26 -15.71 -1.03
N ARG A 197 0.36 -16.75 -1.61
CA ARG A 197 1.04 -17.80 -0.84
C ARG A 197 2.25 -17.28 -0.08
N ILE A 198 3.01 -16.37 -0.66
CA ILE A 198 4.15 -15.72 0.01
C ILE A 198 3.66 -14.94 1.23
N GLY A 199 2.60 -14.14 1.08
CA GLY A 199 1.98 -13.42 2.18
C GLY A 199 1.46 -14.35 3.28
N ASN A 200 0.77 -15.43 2.91
CA ASN A 200 0.29 -16.44 3.85
C ASN A 200 1.43 -17.14 4.61
N ALA A 201 2.54 -17.44 3.93
CA ALA A 201 3.73 -17.99 4.59
C ALA A 201 4.30 -17.03 5.63
N SER A 202 4.38 -15.74 5.32
CA SER A 202 4.81 -14.70 6.26
C SER A 202 3.92 -14.65 7.50
N VAL A 203 2.58 -14.72 7.34
CA VAL A 203 1.63 -14.76 8.46
C VAL A 203 1.85 -16.01 9.32
N LEU A 204 2.03 -17.18 8.72
CA LEU A 204 2.29 -18.44 9.45
C LEU A 204 3.58 -18.38 10.25
N LEU A 205 4.61 -17.70 9.75
CA LEU A 205 5.88 -17.46 10.44
C LEU A 205 5.79 -16.40 11.56
N GLY A 206 4.62 -15.78 11.75
CA GLY A 206 4.37 -14.82 12.82
C GLY A 206 4.68 -13.36 12.44
N ALA A 207 4.96 -13.07 11.18
CA ALA A 207 5.23 -11.71 10.69
C ALA A 207 3.95 -10.92 10.36
N GLY A 208 2.78 -11.53 10.50
CA GLY A 208 1.48 -10.91 10.31
C GLY A 208 0.50 -11.18 11.45
N ARG A 209 -0.71 -10.61 11.36
CA ARG A 209 -1.76 -10.78 12.38
C ARG A 209 -2.53 -12.09 12.16
N ILE A 210 -2.48 -12.99 13.13
CA ILE A 210 -3.15 -14.31 13.10
C ILE A 210 -4.63 -14.19 13.52
N LYS A 211 -4.97 -13.23 14.39
CA LYS A 211 -6.35 -13.02 14.86
C LYS A 211 -6.86 -11.63 14.44
N LYS A 212 -8.07 -11.60 13.93
CA LYS A 212 -8.81 -10.36 13.63
C LYS A 212 -9.35 -9.71 14.90
#